data_8fa403f653f5546c70407d224b75e6a6
#
_entry.id   8fa403f653f5546c70407d224b75e6a6
#
_cell.length_a   1.000
_cell.length_b   1.000
_cell.length_c   1.000
_cell.angle_alpha   90.00
_cell.angle_beta   90.00
_cell.angle_gamma   90.00
#
_symmetry.space_group_name_H-M   'P 1'
#
loop_
_entity.id
_entity.type
_entity.pdbx_description
1 polymer ?
#
loop_
_entity_poly.entity_id
_entity_poly.type
_entity_poly.pdbx_seq_one_letter_code
_entity_poly.pdbx_strand_id
1 'polypeptide(L)'
;MYATKGQYSLLPPVFYCLITPVFYFILFAFGMSIGVAEEAGYFFPPIESSGSAYSWSLFDIFTEIHFFKISGKAVIKAIPTMISLTAFSLCHLPINVPAFAITTNTEPDMNQELIAHGCSNFIAGIFGGLQNYMCYSNGVIYYKSNGRGKGSSLAIVALTGLIFIHGPTVAAFMPRCMAGTLLLHVGIDLFLEGIGETKN
;
A
#
# COMPACT_ATOMS: atom_id res chain seq x y z
N MET A 1 0.04 -22.07 -1.51
CA MET A 1 -0.46 -21.13 -0.49
C MET A 1 -1.90 -21.46 -0.06
N TYR A 2 -2.79 -21.79 -0.98
CA TYR A 2 -4.19 -22.16 -0.66
C TYR A 2 -4.33 -23.41 0.23
N ALA A 3 -3.42 -24.37 0.13
CA ALA A 3 -3.46 -25.61 0.93
C ALA A 3 -3.09 -25.42 2.41
N THR A 4 -2.53 -24.27 2.80
CA THR A 4 -2.11 -23.98 4.19
C THR A 4 -2.98 -22.92 4.86
N LYS A 5 -4.20 -22.70 4.37
CA LYS A 5 -5.16 -21.74 4.92
C LYS A 5 -5.40 -22.04 6.41
N GLY A 6 -4.69 -21.35 7.27
CA GLY A 6 -4.89 -21.37 8.72
C GLY A 6 -3.71 -21.83 9.60
N GLN A 7 -2.69 -22.51 9.06
CA GLN A 7 -1.60 -23.02 9.91
C GLN A 7 -0.42 -22.05 10.10
N TYR A 8 -0.14 -21.17 9.13
CA TYR A 8 1.02 -20.28 9.22
C TYR A 8 0.64 -18.85 8.79
N SER A 9 0.22 -18.06 9.73
CA SER A 9 -0.18 -16.66 9.54
C SER A 9 0.97 -15.77 9.02
N LEU A 10 2.20 -16.11 9.34
CA LEU A 10 3.40 -15.34 8.95
C LEU A 10 4.01 -15.78 7.61
N LEU A 11 3.49 -16.81 6.97
CA LEU A 11 4.04 -17.31 5.70
C LEU A 11 4.06 -16.26 4.58
N PRO A 12 2.97 -15.50 4.32
CA PRO A 12 2.97 -14.48 3.28
C PRO A 12 4.00 -13.36 3.54
N PRO A 13 4.07 -12.72 4.72
CA PRO A 13 5.08 -11.71 4.99
C PRO A 13 6.52 -12.24 4.82
N VAL A 14 6.82 -13.42 5.32
CA VAL A 14 8.14 -14.04 5.18
C VAL A 14 8.47 -14.30 3.71
N PHE A 15 7.51 -14.81 2.92
CA PHE A 15 7.71 -15.02 1.50
C PHE A 15 8.08 -13.73 0.77
N TYR A 16 7.37 -12.63 1.03
CA TYR A 16 7.68 -11.34 0.40
C TYR A 16 9.03 -10.78 0.84
N CYS A 17 9.38 -10.93 2.11
CA CYS A 17 10.70 -10.53 2.61
C CYS A 17 11.84 -11.35 1.96
N LEU A 18 11.58 -12.59 1.56
CA LEU A 18 12.57 -13.45 0.92
C LEU A 18 12.77 -13.16 -0.57
N ILE A 19 11.82 -12.57 -1.26
CA ILE A 19 11.95 -12.28 -2.70
C ILE A 19 13.17 -11.40 -2.98
N THR A 20 13.37 -10.35 -2.21
CA THR A 20 14.50 -9.44 -2.40
C THR A 20 15.86 -10.11 -2.20
N PRO A 21 16.14 -10.79 -1.07
CA PRO A 21 17.38 -11.54 -0.91
C PRO A 21 17.62 -12.61 -1.98
N VAL A 22 16.58 -13.35 -2.37
CA VAL A 22 16.67 -14.37 -3.43
C VAL A 22 17.03 -13.72 -4.77
N PHE A 23 16.44 -12.59 -5.10
CA PHE A 23 16.77 -11.85 -6.31
C PHE A 23 18.26 -11.43 -6.33
N TYR A 24 18.76 -10.86 -5.24
CA TYR A 24 20.19 -10.51 -5.13
C TYR A 24 21.10 -11.73 -5.19
N PHE A 25 20.70 -12.83 -4.58
CA PHE A 25 21.43 -14.09 -4.68
C PHE A 25 21.52 -14.60 -6.12
N ILE A 26 20.42 -14.51 -6.87
CA ILE A 26 20.39 -14.86 -8.30
C ILE A 26 21.32 -13.95 -9.10
N LEU A 27 21.28 -12.62 -8.89
CA LEU A 27 22.20 -11.69 -9.56
C LEU A 27 23.67 -12.06 -9.30
N PHE A 28 24.00 -12.36 -8.06
CA PHE A 28 25.34 -12.77 -7.68
C PHE A 28 25.75 -14.09 -8.33
N ALA A 29 24.86 -15.09 -8.36
CA ALA A 29 25.10 -16.40 -8.97
C ALA A 29 25.37 -16.31 -10.48
N PHE A 30 24.70 -15.36 -11.17
CA PHE A 30 24.92 -15.08 -12.60
C PHE A 30 26.10 -14.12 -12.86
N GLY A 31 26.80 -13.66 -11.83
CA GLY A 31 27.91 -12.70 -11.95
C GLY A 31 27.50 -11.33 -12.49
N MET A 32 26.21 -10.99 -12.41
CA MET A 32 25.68 -9.73 -12.90
C MET A 32 25.91 -8.63 -11.85
N SER A 33 26.54 -7.52 -12.24
CA SER A 33 26.68 -6.38 -11.34
C SER A 33 25.36 -5.62 -11.18
N ILE A 34 25.19 -4.95 -10.04
CA ILE A 34 23.98 -4.16 -9.76
C ILE A 34 23.75 -3.10 -10.83
N GLY A 35 24.82 -2.41 -11.29
CA GLY A 35 24.69 -1.40 -12.35
C GLY A 35 24.16 -1.95 -13.68
N VAL A 36 24.60 -3.14 -14.09
CA VAL A 36 24.06 -3.82 -15.28
C VAL A 36 22.57 -4.17 -15.09
N ALA A 37 22.19 -4.58 -13.89
CA ALA A 37 20.80 -4.89 -13.56
C ALA A 37 19.91 -3.63 -13.53
N GLU A 38 20.44 -2.48 -13.11
CA GLU A 38 19.76 -1.19 -13.19
C GLU A 38 19.55 -0.75 -14.63
N GLU A 39 20.58 -0.81 -15.47
CA GLU A 39 20.48 -0.48 -16.90
C GLU A 39 19.51 -1.42 -17.64
N ALA A 40 19.48 -2.69 -17.26
CA ALA A 40 18.51 -3.68 -17.78
C ALA A 40 17.06 -3.44 -17.26
N GLY A 41 16.85 -2.49 -16.36
CA GLY A 41 15.53 -2.09 -15.87
C GLY A 41 14.93 -3.03 -14.82
N TYR A 42 15.74 -3.83 -14.12
CA TYR A 42 15.26 -4.71 -13.04
C TYR A 42 14.92 -3.95 -11.75
N PHE A 43 15.43 -2.74 -11.59
CA PHE A 43 15.13 -1.85 -10.46
C PHE A 43 14.20 -0.72 -10.86
N PHE A 44 13.57 -0.09 -9.88
CA PHE A 44 12.85 1.16 -10.10
C PHE A 44 13.88 2.26 -10.42
N PRO A 45 13.54 3.19 -11.34
CA PRO A 45 14.43 4.31 -11.59
C PRO A 45 14.66 5.07 -10.28
N PRO A 46 15.90 5.52 -10.04
CA PRO A 46 16.17 6.33 -8.85
C PRO A 46 15.27 7.56 -8.88
N ILE A 47 14.66 7.84 -7.73
CA ILE A 47 13.90 9.08 -7.57
C ILE A 47 14.92 10.19 -7.58
N GLU A 48 14.92 11.01 -8.62
CA GLU A 48 15.77 12.19 -8.72
C GLU A 48 15.42 13.15 -7.57
N SER A 49 16.09 12.97 -6.44
CA SER A 49 16.03 13.94 -5.35
C SER A 49 16.92 15.10 -5.72
N SER A 50 16.35 16.26 -5.94
CA SER A 50 17.08 17.49 -6.21
C SER A 50 18.11 17.75 -5.10
N GLY A 51 19.32 17.25 -5.29
CA GLY A 51 20.55 17.79 -4.71
C GLY A 51 20.90 17.49 -3.25
N SER A 52 20.13 16.79 -2.44
CA SER A 52 20.60 16.36 -1.12
C SER A 52 20.11 14.97 -0.75
N ALA A 53 21.05 14.13 -0.34
CA ALA A 53 20.80 12.74 0.10
C ALA A 53 19.99 12.62 1.39
N TYR A 54 19.38 13.69 1.88
CA TYR A 54 18.61 13.72 3.12
C TYR A 54 17.12 13.91 2.86
N SER A 55 16.33 13.10 3.51
CA SER A 55 14.88 12.91 3.42
C SER A 55 13.99 14.13 3.65
N TRP A 56 14.54 15.27 3.98
CA TRP A 56 13.80 16.53 4.14
C TRP A 56 13.18 17.04 2.84
N SER A 57 13.71 16.61 1.68
CA SER A 57 13.12 16.93 0.35
C SER A 57 11.71 16.35 0.17
N LEU A 58 11.31 15.35 0.96
CA LEU A 58 9.94 14.84 0.96
C LEU A 58 8.93 15.87 1.47
N PHE A 59 9.37 16.80 2.31
CA PHE A 59 8.55 17.91 2.80
C PHE A 59 8.53 19.10 1.85
N ASP A 60 9.42 19.15 0.86
CA ASP A 60 9.46 20.23 -0.14
C ASP A 60 8.20 20.20 -1.01
N ILE A 61 7.49 19.06 -1.09
CA ILE A 61 6.19 18.99 -1.76
C ILE A 61 5.19 20.01 -1.20
N PHE A 62 5.27 20.32 0.09
CA PHE A 62 4.38 21.31 0.71
C PHE A 62 4.75 22.75 0.32
N THR A 63 6.00 23.02 -0.06
CA THR A 63 6.44 24.31 -0.58
C THR A 63 6.06 24.48 -2.05
N GLU A 64 5.94 23.38 -2.80
CA GLU A 64 5.52 23.36 -4.20
C GLU A 64 3.99 23.42 -4.37
N ILE A 65 3.22 23.07 -3.35
CA ILE A 65 1.76 23.16 -3.40
C ILE A 65 1.31 24.61 -3.25
N HIS A 66 1.10 25.27 -4.37
CA HIS A 66 0.63 26.66 -4.43
C HIS A 66 -0.90 26.69 -4.54
N PHE A 67 -1.62 26.63 -3.44
CA PHE A 67 -3.10 26.64 -3.39
C PHE A 67 -3.72 27.84 -4.15
N PHE A 68 -3.05 28.99 -4.14
CA PHE A 68 -3.55 30.20 -4.81
C PHE A 68 -3.28 30.25 -6.32
N LYS A 69 -2.45 29.33 -6.86
CA LYS A 69 -2.16 29.23 -8.29
C LYS A 69 -2.96 28.13 -9.00
N ILE A 70 -3.96 27.56 -8.34
CA ILE A 70 -4.78 26.50 -8.90
C ILE A 70 -5.60 27.05 -10.06
N SER A 71 -5.45 26.45 -11.25
CA SER A 71 -6.24 26.80 -12.42
C SER A 71 -7.67 26.27 -12.30
N GLY A 72 -8.66 27.16 -12.23
CA GLY A 72 -10.08 26.77 -12.17
C GLY A 72 -10.50 25.89 -13.37
N LYS A 73 -9.94 26.12 -14.56
CA LYS A 73 -10.19 25.28 -15.74
C LYS A 73 -9.70 23.83 -15.54
N ALA A 74 -8.53 23.65 -14.90
CA ALA A 74 -8.00 22.32 -14.59
C ALA A 74 -8.90 21.60 -13.58
N VAL A 75 -9.36 22.30 -12.55
CA VAL A 75 -10.30 21.75 -11.56
C VAL A 75 -11.59 21.26 -12.20
N ILE A 76 -12.23 22.10 -13.05
CA ILE A 76 -13.46 21.73 -13.75
C ILE A 76 -13.25 20.48 -14.61
N LYS A 77 -12.11 20.40 -15.31
CA LYS A 77 -11.77 19.22 -16.13
C LYS A 77 -11.53 17.96 -15.29
N ALA A 78 -11.07 18.11 -14.06
CA ALA A 78 -10.82 17.00 -13.14
C ALA A 78 -12.08 16.52 -12.39
N ILE A 79 -13.17 17.31 -12.34
CA ILE A 79 -14.40 16.97 -11.60
C ILE A 79 -14.93 15.57 -11.91
N PRO A 80 -15.06 15.11 -13.16
CA PRO A 80 -15.58 13.76 -13.44
C PRO A 80 -14.71 12.67 -12.81
N THR A 81 -13.39 12.82 -12.87
CA THR A 81 -12.44 11.88 -12.24
C THR A 81 -12.55 11.93 -10.72
N MET A 82 -12.70 13.12 -10.13
CA MET A 82 -12.87 13.27 -8.68
C MET A 82 -14.18 12.61 -8.21
N ILE A 83 -15.29 12.78 -8.93
CA ILE A 83 -16.55 12.13 -8.61
C ILE A 83 -16.40 10.60 -8.70
N SER A 84 -15.78 10.09 -9.76
CA SER A 84 -15.56 8.66 -9.95
C SER A 84 -14.72 8.06 -8.83
N LEU A 85 -13.63 8.71 -8.42
CA LEU A 85 -12.77 8.27 -7.32
C LEU A 85 -13.52 8.30 -5.98
N THR A 86 -14.32 9.33 -5.74
CA THR A 86 -15.14 9.43 -4.52
C THR A 86 -16.19 8.34 -4.48
N ALA A 87 -16.90 8.11 -5.58
CA ALA A 87 -17.90 7.04 -5.68
C ALA A 87 -17.28 5.66 -5.46
N PHE A 88 -16.12 5.40 -6.06
CA PHE A 88 -15.37 4.16 -5.86
C PHE A 88 -14.95 3.98 -4.39
N SER A 89 -14.45 5.03 -3.75
CA SER A 89 -14.06 5.00 -2.34
C SER A 89 -15.26 4.73 -1.42
N LEU A 90 -16.43 5.34 -1.71
CA LEU A 90 -17.66 5.11 -0.97
C LEU A 90 -18.21 3.68 -1.13
N CYS A 91 -18.05 3.06 -2.30
CA CYS A 91 -18.47 1.68 -2.53
C CYS A 91 -17.51 0.67 -1.88
N HIS A 92 -16.23 1.00 -1.80
CA HIS A 92 -15.19 0.09 -1.31
C HIS A 92 -15.34 -0.24 0.18
N LEU A 93 -15.74 0.74 0.98
CA LEU A 93 -15.87 0.58 2.43
C LEU A 93 -16.97 -0.40 2.84
N PRO A 94 -18.21 -0.28 2.33
CA PRO A 94 -19.30 -1.22 2.64
C PRO A 94 -19.02 -2.66 2.21
N ILE A 95 -18.10 -2.89 1.30
CA ILE A 95 -17.69 -4.23 0.87
C ILE A 95 -16.63 -4.80 1.81
N ASN A 96 -15.58 -4.04 2.10
CA ASN A 96 -14.43 -4.54 2.85
C ASN A 96 -14.67 -4.64 4.36
N VAL A 97 -15.42 -3.70 4.95
CA VAL A 97 -15.66 -3.71 6.41
C VAL A 97 -16.47 -4.93 6.84
N PRO A 98 -17.60 -5.29 6.19
CA PRO A 98 -18.32 -6.51 6.54
C PRO A 98 -17.51 -7.78 6.26
N ALA A 99 -16.77 -7.85 5.15
CA ALA A 99 -15.91 -8.98 4.84
C ALA A 99 -14.85 -9.20 5.94
N PHE A 100 -14.23 -8.11 6.40
CA PHE A 100 -13.29 -8.14 7.52
C PHE A 100 -13.97 -8.58 8.82
N ALA A 101 -15.17 -8.07 9.11
CA ALA A 101 -15.95 -8.37 10.29
C ALA A 101 -16.28 -9.88 10.37
N ILE A 102 -16.72 -10.47 9.26
CA ILE A 102 -17.01 -11.91 9.16
C ILE A 102 -15.74 -12.72 9.43
N THR A 103 -14.61 -12.34 8.80
CA THR A 103 -13.34 -13.07 8.93
C THR A 103 -12.75 -12.99 10.34
N THR A 104 -12.96 -11.88 11.04
CA THR A 104 -12.39 -11.63 12.37
C THR A 104 -13.39 -11.85 13.50
N ASN A 105 -14.64 -12.18 13.17
CA ASN A 105 -15.75 -12.34 14.11
C ASN A 105 -15.91 -11.09 15.00
N THR A 106 -15.95 -9.92 14.37
CA THR A 106 -16.15 -8.61 15.01
C THR A 106 -17.42 -7.96 14.52
N GLU A 107 -18.03 -7.11 15.31
CA GLU A 107 -19.21 -6.32 14.92
C GLU A 107 -18.79 -4.85 14.72
N PRO A 108 -18.60 -4.39 13.47
CA PRO A 108 -18.25 -3.01 13.20
C PRO A 108 -19.49 -2.11 13.18
N ASP A 109 -19.33 -0.89 13.69
CA ASP A 109 -20.30 0.17 13.44
C ASP A 109 -19.98 0.85 12.11
N MET A 110 -20.75 0.53 11.07
CA MET A 110 -20.55 1.05 9.71
C MET A 110 -20.60 2.58 9.65
N ASN A 111 -21.43 3.22 10.47
CA ASN A 111 -21.53 4.68 10.48
C ASN A 111 -20.24 5.31 11.03
N GLN A 112 -19.72 4.75 12.12
CA GLN A 112 -18.45 5.21 12.69
C GLN A 112 -17.28 4.99 11.72
N GLU A 113 -17.22 3.85 11.04
CA GLU A 113 -16.21 3.55 10.03
C GLU A 113 -16.27 4.53 8.86
N LEU A 114 -17.45 4.82 8.32
CA LEU A 114 -17.62 5.80 7.25
C LEU A 114 -17.18 7.21 7.67
N ILE A 115 -17.57 7.64 8.87
CA ILE A 115 -17.17 8.95 9.39
C ILE A 115 -15.65 9.00 9.61
N ALA A 116 -15.06 7.97 10.19
CA ALA A 116 -13.62 7.90 10.44
C ALA A 116 -12.82 7.95 9.13
N HIS A 117 -13.24 7.20 8.12
CA HIS A 117 -12.61 7.24 6.79
C HIS A 117 -12.81 8.58 6.09
N GLY A 118 -13.99 9.19 6.20
CA GLY A 118 -14.25 10.53 5.67
C GLY A 118 -13.33 11.57 6.28
N CYS A 119 -13.22 11.61 7.61
CA CYS A 119 -12.32 12.50 8.32
C CYS A 119 -10.85 12.26 7.96
N SER A 120 -10.44 10.99 7.90
CA SER A 120 -9.07 10.61 7.54
C SER A 120 -8.71 11.05 6.13
N ASN A 121 -9.59 10.82 5.15
CA ASN A 121 -9.39 11.25 3.77
C ASN A 121 -9.41 12.78 3.62
N PHE A 122 -10.24 13.47 4.39
CA PHE A 122 -10.25 14.93 4.41
C PHE A 122 -8.91 15.51 4.92
N ILE A 123 -8.41 14.97 6.03
CA ILE A 123 -7.10 15.35 6.56
C ILE A 123 -5.99 15.04 5.56
N ALA A 124 -5.98 13.82 5.00
CA ALA A 124 -4.99 13.45 3.99
C ALA A 124 -5.02 14.40 2.77
N GLY A 125 -6.20 14.79 2.31
CA GLY A 125 -6.37 15.74 1.21
C GLY A 125 -5.80 17.14 1.51
N ILE A 126 -5.96 17.65 2.74
CA ILE A 126 -5.37 18.93 3.17
C ILE A 126 -3.84 18.87 3.09
N PHE A 127 -3.25 17.75 3.48
CA PHE A 127 -1.81 17.54 3.41
C PHE A 127 -1.30 17.06 2.03
N GLY A 128 -2.14 17.09 0.99
CA GLY A 128 -1.75 16.66 -0.35
C GLY A 128 -1.53 15.14 -0.49
N GLY A 129 -2.03 14.36 0.47
CA GLY A 129 -1.95 12.91 0.43
C GLY A 129 -2.96 12.28 -0.53
N LEU A 130 -2.70 11.02 -0.89
CA LEU A 130 -3.65 10.20 -1.62
C LEU A 130 -4.81 9.76 -0.73
N GLN A 131 -5.95 9.44 -1.36
CA GLN A 131 -7.06 8.84 -0.64
C GLN A 131 -6.62 7.53 0.05
N ASN A 132 -7.02 7.34 1.27
CA ASN A 132 -6.82 6.09 1.96
C ASN A 132 -8.11 5.25 1.95
N TYR A 133 -7.95 3.94 1.98
CA TYR A 133 -9.05 3.00 2.11
C TYR A 133 -8.59 1.76 2.88
N MET A 134 -9.53 1.08 3.48
CA MET A 134 -9.24 -0.15 4.20
C MET A 134 -8.86 -1.26 3.23
N CYS A 135 -7.64 -1.78 3.36
CA CYS A 135 -7.21 -2.96 2.63
C CYS A 135 -7.57 -4.22 3.45
N TYR A 136 -8.55 -4.98 2.99
CA TYR A 136 -9.03 -6.20 3.62
C TYR A 136 -7.89 -7.19 3.93
N SER A 137 -7.08 -7.52 2.94
CA SER A 137 -5.99 -8.50 3.09
C SER A 137 -4.99 -8.11 4.16
N ASN A 138 -4.59 -6.83 4.19
CA ASN A 138 -3.66 -6.34 5.20
C ASN A 138 -4.27 -6.36 6.61
N GLY A 139 -5.54 -6.01 6.74
CA GLY A 139 -6.27 -6.07 8.00
C GLY A 139 -6.35 -7.50 8.53
N VAL A 140 -6.66 -8.47 7.66
CA VAL A 140 -6.75 -9.89 8.03
C VAL A 140 -5.37 -10.45 8.45
N ILE A 141 -4.30 -10.11 7.73
CA ILE A 141 -2.94 -10.53 8.10
C ILE A 141 -2.57 -9.95 9.46
N TYR A 142 -2.83 -8.66 9.68
CA TYR A 142 -2.58 -8.00 10.95
C TYR A 142 -3.34 -8.69 12.11
N TYR A 143 -4.62 -8.96 11.94
CA TYR A 143 -5.45 -9.64 12.94
C TYR A 143 -4.95 -11.06 13.23
N LYS A 144 -4.64 -11.84 12.18
CA LYS A 144 -4.12 -13.22 12.31
C LYS A 144 -2.73 -13.26 12.95
N SER A 145 -1.92 -12.22 12.77
CA SER A 145 -0.63 -12.06 13.44
C SER A 145 -0.75 -11.62 14.91
N ASN A 146 -1.96 -11.68 15.47
CA ASN A 146 -2.28 -11.24 16.82
C ASN A 146 -2.04 -9.75 17.07
N GLY A 147 -2.08 -8.94 16.01
CA GLY A 147 -2.04 -7.49 16.09
C GLY A 147 -3.32 -6.94 16.72
N ARG A 148 -3.26 -6.60 17.99
CA ARG A 148 -4.41 -6.08 18.73
C ARG A 148 -4.00 -4.90 19.59
N GLY A 149 -4.95 -3.98 19.73
CA GLY A 149 -4.80 -2.85 20.63
C GLY A 149 -4.02 -1.66 20.05
N LYS A 150 -4.12 -0.54 20.76
CA LYS A 150 -3.54 0.76 20.33
C LYS A 150 -2.01 0.74 20.20
N GLY A 151 -1.33 -0.07 21.01
CA GLY A 151 0.13 -0.15 20.99
C GLY A 151 0.69 -0.74 19.68
N SER A 152 0.07 -1.82 19.16
CA SER A 152 0.54 -2.39 17.91
C SER A 152 0.19 -1.50 16.71
N SER A 153 -0.95 -0.80 16.74
CA SER A 153 -1.29 0.19 15.71
C SER A 153 -0.31 1.37 15.72
N LEU A 154 0.08 1.85 16.91
CA LEU A 154 1.07 2.92 17.03
C LEU A 154 2.46 2.48 16.53
N ALA A 155 2.85 1.23 16.78
CA ALA A 155 4.09 0.67 16.26
C ALA A 155 4.09 0.62 14.71
N ILE A 156 2.96 0.25 14.09
CA ILE A 156 2.81 0.29 12.63
C ILE A 156 2.94 1.72 12.10
N VAL A 157 2.29 2.69 12.74
CA VAL A 157 2.39 4.11 12.36
C VAL A 157 3.84 4.59 12.44
N ALA A 158 4.54 4.28 13.53
CA ALA A 158 5.95 4.63 13.69
C ALA A 158 6.84 3.97 12.63
N LEU A 159 6.65 2.68 12.37
CA LEU A 159 7.40 1.96 11.35
C LEU A 159 7.12 2.50 9.94
N THR A 160 5.86 2.80 9.62
CA THR A 160 5.47 3.41 8.34
C THR A 160 6.08 4.80 8.21
N GLY A 161 6.12 5.59 9.28
CA GLY A 161 6.81 6.88 9.30
C GLY A 161 8.31 6.76 9.04
N LEU A 162 8.98 5.78 9.63
CA LEU A 162 10.39 5.49 9.36
C LEU A 162 10.62 5.08 7.90
N ILE A 163 9.76 4.20 7.36
CA ILE A 163 9.82 3.80 5.94
C ILE A 163 9.55 5.01 5.03
N PHE A 164 8.64 5.91 5.40
CA PHE A 164 8.38 7.13 4.62
C PHE A 164 9.62 8.02 4.55
N ILE A 165 10.33 8.19 5.66
CA ILE A 165 11.56 8.99 5.73
C ILE A 165 12.67 8.37 4.86
N HIS A 166 12.83 7.05 4.89
CA HIS A 166 13.85 6.33 4.14
C HIS A 166 13.35 5.75 2.80
N GLY A 167 12.10 6.03 2.45
CA GLY A 167 11.41 5.43 1.31
C GLY A 167 12.15 5.52 -0.02
N PRO A 168 12.65 6.69 -0.43
CA PRO A 168 13.41 6.83 -1.68
C PRO A 168 14.62 5.91 -1.76
N THR A 169 15.37 5.80 -0.66
CA THR A 169 16.54 4.93 -0.56
C THR A 169 16.14 3.45 -0.63
N VAL A 170 15.10 3.07 0.14
CA VAL A 170 14.61 1.68 0.15
C VAL A 170 14.03 1.29 -1.22
N ALA A 171 13.30 2.20 -1.86
CA ALA A 171 12.70 1.95 -3.17
C ALA A 171 13.75 1.70 -4.27
N ALA A 172 14.89 2.38 -4.22
CA ALA A 172 15.98 2.18 -5.16
C ALA A 172 16.58 0.77 -5.09
N PHE A 173 16.57 0.15 -3.91
CA PHE A 173 17.07 -1.23 -3.72
C PHE A 173 16.00 -2.30 -3.97
N MET A 174 14.76 -1.91 -4.21
CA MET A 174 13.66 -2.87 -4.37
C MET A 174 13.55 -3.33 -5.83
N PRO A 175 13.68 -4.64 -6.11
CA PRO A 175 13.55 -5.14 -7.47
C PRO A 175 12.09 -5.04 -7.93
N ARG A 176 11.88 -4.70 -9.21
CA ARG A 176 10.54 -4.60 -9.82
C ARG A 176 9.76 -5.91 -9.75
N CYS A 177 10.45 -7.04 -9.79
CA CYS A 177 9.82 -8.36 -9.68
C CYS A 177 9.06 -8.53 -8.34
N MET A 178 9.51 -7.91 -7.26
CA MET A 178 8.81 -7.93 -5.97
C MET A 178 7.42 -7.29 -6.08
N ALA A 179 7.33 -6.10 -6.68
CA ALA A 179 6.06 -5.42 -6.87
C ALA A 179 5.13 -6.21 -7.80
N GLY A 180 5.66 -6.76 -8.91
CA GLY A 180 4.91 -7.60 -9.83
C GLY A 180 4.38 -8.88 -9.17
N THR A 181 5.19 -9.54 -8.36
CA THR A 181 4.78 -10.74 -7.61
C THR A 181 3.69 -10.43 -6.60
N LEU A 182 3.80 -9.29 -5.92
CA LEU A 182 2.80 -8.84 -4.93
C LEU A 182 1.46 -8.56 -5.60
N LEU A 183 1.46 -7.82 -6.71
CA LEU A 183 0.25 -7.54 -7.49
C LEU A 183 -0.40 -8.80 -8.04
N LEU A 184 0.41 -9.71 -8.58
CA LEU A 184 -0.07 -10.99 -9.09
C LEU A 184 -0.72 -11.83 -7.98
N HIS A 185 -0.10 -11.88 -6.80
CA HIS A 185 -0.63 -12.61 -5.66
C HIS A 185 -1.97 -12.05 -5.19
N VAL A 186 -2.07 -10.72 -5.03
CA VAL A 186 -3.33 -10.07 -4.65
C VAL A 186 -4.41 -10.31 -5.70
N GLY A 187 -4.05 -10.23 -7.00
CA GLY A 187 -4.98 -10.52 -8.09
C GLY A 187 -5.50 -11.96 -8.07
N ILE A 188 -4.63 -12.92 -7.84
CA ILE A 188 -5.01 -14.34 -7.74
C ILE A 188 -5.87 -14.58 -6.50
N ASP A 189 -5.53 -14.01 -5.35
CA ASP A 189 -6.30 -14.19 -4.12
C ASP A 189 -7.72 -13.63 -4.28
N LEU A 190 -7.87 -12.42 -4.83
CA LEU A 190 -9.18 -11.82 -5.10
C LEU A 190 -10.01 -12.64 -6.10
N PHE A 191 -9.36 -13.15 -7.15
CA PHE A 191 -10.02 -13.99 -8.15
C PHE A 191 -10.54 -15.30 -7.53
N LEU A 192 -9.72 -15.97 -6.74
CA LEU A 192 -10.09 -17.23 -6.08
C LEU A 192 -11.17 -17.02 -5.01
N GLU A 193 -11.13 -15.90 -4.28
CA GLU A 193 -12.15 -15.54 -3.31
C GLU A 193 -13.49 -15.27 -4.00
N GLY A 194 -13.49 -14.49 -5.10
CA GLY A 194 -14.69 -14.22 -5.90
C GLY A 194 -15.34 -15.50 -6.46
N ILE A 195 -14.54 -16.46 -6.95
CA ILE A 195 -15.07 -17.75 -7.42
C ILE A 195 -15.57 -18.62 -6.25
N GLY A 196 -14.85 -18.58 -5.12
CA GLY A 196 -15.21 -19.38 -3.94
C GLY A 196 -16.54 -18.95 -3.32
N GLU A 197 -16.80 -17.66 -3.25
CA GLU A 197 -18.06 -17.11 -2.71
C GLU A 197 -19.24 -17.27 -3.68
N THR A 198 -18.99 -17.27 -5.00
CA THR A 198 -20.06 -17.43 -6.00
C THR A 198 -20.59 -18.87 -6.07
N LYS A 199 -19.87 -19.85 -5.52
CA LYS A 199 -20.26 -21.26 -5.52
C LYS A 199 -21.07 -21.72 -4.31
N ASN A 200 -21.20 -20.91 -3.28
CA ASN A 200 -22.02 -21.14 -2.09
C ASN A 200 -23.27 -20.27 -2.12
#